data_edae83a09dd960380d497d4cb0d3e6df
#
_entry.id   edae83a09dd960380d497d4cb0d3e6df
#
_cell.length_a   1.000
_cell.length_b   1.000
_cell.length_c   1.000
_cell.angle_alpha   90.00
_cell.angle_beta   90.00
_cell.angle_gamma   90.00
#
_symmetry.space_group_name_H-M   'P 1'
#
loop_
_entity.id
_entity.type
_entity.pdbx_description
1 polymer ?
#
loop_
_entity_poly.entity_id
_entity_poly.type
_entity_poly.pdbx_seq_one_letter_code
_entity_poly.pdbx_strand_id
1 'polypeptide(L)'
;MTSSDGHERCGAGKIKAVLERRGVTASGRRIVDIMKRRGMAGAYARRTSEPHRTRADEAGLANILDREFDGYGPRAHLAGDLTYVRVGGEWAYACPLIDLANRGIAGHSADTGRTADLVMAAFATLDFPLTGVEVFRTDRGGGFDNARIDELLDVFDIRRSPSGKGDPYDNAVVESTNRLLKKELIYRNHYTSPEQLRSDPDDYVWWSDNQRLHSTLAYRSPKEFTEQGLVL
;
A
#
# COMPACT_ATOMS: atom_id res chain seq x y z
N MET A 1 -8.03 -7.21 -18.77
CA MET A 1 -7.62 -8.34 -17.88
C MET A 1 -8.86 -8.95 -17.25
N THR A 2 -9.05 -10.24 -17.40
CA THR A 2 -10.28 -10.93 -17.00
C THR A 2 -10.28 -11.19 -15.48
N SER A 3 -11.46 -11.17 -14.90
CA SER A 3 -11.83 -11.34 -13.49
C SER A 3 -11.20 -12.54 -12.72
N SER A 4 -10.38 -13.38 -13.36
CA SER A 4 -9.79 -14.58 -12.74
C SER A 4 -8.51 -14.29 -11.92
N ASP A 5 -7.73 -13.27 -12.27
CA ASP A 5 -6.43 -13.00 -11.63
C ASP A 5 -6.53 -12.51 -10.17
N GLY A 6 -7.63 -11.85 -9.81
CA GLY A 6 -7.84 -11.37 -8.44
C GLY A 6 -8.00 -12.48 -7.40
N HIS A 7 -8.52 -13.65 -7.80
CA HIS A 7 -8.80 -14.76 -6.85
C HIS A 7 -7.55 -15.51 -6.42
N GLU A 8 -6.51 -15.58 -7.24
CA GLU A 8 -5.25 -16.25 -6.89
C GLU A 8 -4.44 -15.53 -5.79
N ARG A 9 -4.79 -14.27 -5.51
CA ARG A 9 -4.13 -13.44 -4.49
C ARG A 9 -4.78 -13.56 -3.11
N CYS A 10 -5.97 -14.19 -3.03
CA CYS A 10 -6.79 -14.20 -1.82
C CYS A 10 -6.43 -15.33 -0.85
N GLY A 11 -6.28 -15.00 0.44
CA GLY A 11 -6.29 -15.99 1.52
C GLY A 11 -7.72 -16.36 1.95
N ALA A 12 -7.85 -17.41 2.77
CA ALA A 12 -9.14 -17.96 3.20
C ALA A 12 -10.11 -16.92 3.80
N GLY A 13 -9.62 -15.94 4.55
CA GLY A 13 -10.45 -14.87 5.13
C GLY A 13 -11.11 -13.99 4.07
N LYS A 14 -10.36 -13.58 3.05
CA LYS A 14 -10.90 -12.80 1.94
C LYS A 14 -11.90 -13.61 1.12
N ILE A 15 -11.58 -14.89 0.84
CA ILE A 15 -12.49 -15.79 0.13
C ILE A 15 -13.82 -15.94 0.92
N LYS A 16 -13.75 -16.08 2.24
CA LYS A 16 -14.93 -16.15 3.10
C LYS A 16 -15.78 -14.89 2.94
N ALA A 17 -15.17 -13.70 3.05
CA ALA A 17 -15.87 -12.43 2.90
C ALA A 17 -16.54 -12.27 1.52
N VAL A 18 -15.86 -12.69 0.44
CA VAL A 18 -16.46 -12.69 -0.91
C VAL A 18 -17.66 -13.63 -1.00
N LEU A 19 -17.56 -14.85 -0.43
CA LEU A 19 -18.65 -15.82 -0.43
C LEU A 19 -19.86 -15.29 0.35
N GLU A 20 -19.65 -14.71 1.53
CA GLU A 20 -20.69 -14.10 2.34
C GLU A 20 -21.43 -12.98 1.60
N ARG A 21 -20.71 -12.11 0.88
CA ARG A 21 -21.29 -11.08 0.00
C ARG A 21 -22.16 -11.65 -1.13
N ARG A 22 -21.89 -12.88 -1.56
CA ARG A 22 -22.66 -13.61 -2.58
C ARG A 22 -23.76 -14.47 -1.96
N GLY A 23 -24.04 -14.33 -0.67
CA GLY A 23 -25.05 -15.12 0.06
C GLY A 23 -24.63 -16.58 0.33
N VAL A 24 -23.36 -16.93 0.14
CA VAL A 24 -22.84 -18.28 0.37
C VAL A 24 -22.15 -18.34 1.74
N THR A 25 -22.72 -19.10 2.67
CA THR A 25 -22.14 -19.33 3.99
C THR A 25 -21.16 -20.51 3.95
N ALA A 26 -19.91 -20.26 4.32
CA ALA A 26 -18.87 -21.28 4.44
C ALA A 26 -17.98 -21.01 5.64
N SER A 27 -17.63 -22.05 6.40
CA SER A 27 -16.67 -21.91 7.49
C SER A 27 -15.26 -21.70 6.96
N GLY A 28 -14.44 -20.89 7.65
CA GLY A 28 -13.04 -20.68 7.28
C GLY A 28 -12.27 -22.00 7.18
N ARG A 29 -12.56 -22.98 8.04
CA ARG A 29 -11.94 -24.31 8.00
C ARG A 29 -12.24 -25.04 6.70
N ARG A 30 -13.49 -25.04 6.25
CA ARG A 30 -13.90 -25.66 4.99
C ARG A 30 -13.21 -25.01 3.79
N ILE A 31 -13.08 -23.68 3.79
CA ILE A 31 -12.38 -22.94 2.74
C ILE A 31 -10.89 -23.34 2.69
N VAL A 32 -10.22 -23.39 3.85
CA VAL A 32 -8.81 -23.80 3.94
C VAL A 32 -8.64 -25.25 3.43
N ASP A 33 -9.54 -26.17 3.78
CA ASP A 33 -9.47 -27.56 3.32
C ASP A 33 -9.66 -27.69 1.81
N ILE A 34 -10.55 -26.89 1.22
CA ILE A 34 -10.74 -26.83 -0.24
C ILE A 34 -9.47 -26.24 -0.92
N MET A 35 -8.94 -25.15 -0.37
CA MET A 35 -7.71 -24.55 -0.88
C MET A 35 -6.54 -25.55 -0.88
N LYS A 36 -6.33 -26.26 0.23
CA LYS A 36 -5.29 -27.29 0.34
C LYS A 36 -5.48 -28.40 -0.69
N ARG A 37 -6.68 -28.96 -0.83
CA ARG A 37 -6.99 -30.03 -1.80
C ARG A 37 -6.77 -29.59 -3.24
N ARG A 38 -6.96 -28.31 -3.56
CA ARG A 38 -6.76 -27.74 -4.89
C ARG A 38 -5.38 -27.15 -5.11
N GLY A 39 -4.44 -27.29 -4.18
CA GLY A 39 -3.10 -26.70 -4.25
C GLY A 39 -3.09 -25.16 -4.27
N MET A 40 -4.20 -24.53 -3.84
CA MET A 40 -4.32 -23.08 -3.81
C MET A 40 -3.64 -22.51 -2.57
N ALA A 41 -2.76 -21.53 -2.77
CA ALA A 41 -2.11 -20.80 -1.68
C ALA A 41 -2.31 -19.29 -1.90
N GLY A 42 -2.78 -18.59 -0.89
CA GLY A 42 -2.83 -17.13 -0.93
C GLY A 42 -1.43 -16.53 -1.06
N ALA A 43 -1.32 -15.34 -1.65
CA ALA A 43 -0.04 -14.66 -1.89
C ALA A 43 0.84 -14.51 -0.63
N TYR A 44 0.23 -14.52 0.55
CA TYR A 44 0.93 -14.46 1.84
C TYR A 44 1.46 -15.80 2.35
N ALA A 45 0.98 -16.93 1.83
CA ALA A 45 1.39 -18.25 2.31
C ALA A 45 2.75 -18.70 1.74
N ARG A 46 3.24 -18.06 0.67
CA ARG A 46 4.57 -18.33 0.14
C ARG A 46 5.61 -17.54 0.94
N ARG A 47 6.33 -18.23 1.79
CA ARG A 47 7.52 -17.71 2.49
C ARG A 47 8.63 -17.46 1.46
N THR A 48 8.79 -16.21 1.03
CA THR A 48 9.95 -15.79 0.23
C THR A 48 10.72 -14.74 1.03
N SER A 49 11.67 -15.16 1.82
CA SER A 49 12.69 -14.47 2.61
C SER A 49 12.48 -14.56 4.12
N GLU A 50 13.58 -14.78 4.80
CA GLU A 50 13.66 -14.67 6.26
C GLU A 50 13.41 -13.21 6.66
N PRO A 51 12.52 -12.95 7.64
CA PRO A 51 12.40 -11.61 8.17
C PRO A 51 13.70 -11.29 8.92
N HIS A 52 14.37 -10.20 8.58
CA HIS A 52 15.27 -9.54 9.51
C HIS A 52 14.43 -9.15 10.74
N ARG A 53 14.49 -9.98 11.77
CA ARG A 53 13.95 -9.68 13.09
C ARG A 53 14.89 -8.68 13.75
N THR A 54 14.62 -7.39 13.62
CA THR A 54 14.92 -6.47 14.71
C THR A 54 13.94 -6.85 15.82
N ARG A 55 14.48 -7.35 16.95
CA ARG A 55 13.72 -7.49 18.19
C ARG A 55 13.37 -6.09 18.67
N ALA A 56 12.23 -5.59 18.29
CA ALA A 56 11.58 -4.50 18.99
C ALA A 56 10.75 -5.11 20.11
N ASP A 57 10.90 -4.58 21.31
CA ASP A 57 10.25 -5.01 22.53
C ASP A 57 8.72 -4.94 22.37
N GLU A 58 8.05 -6.09 22.33
CA GLU A 58 6.59 -6.19 22.08
C GLU A 58 5.75 -5.54 23.18
N ALA A 59 6.34 -5.28 24.36
CA ALA A 59 5.66 -4.59 25.47
C ALA A 59 5.44 -3.08 25.23
N GLY A 60 6.24 -2.46 24.34
CA GLY A 60 6.05 -1.06 23.92
C GLY A 60 5.00 -0.89 22.82
N LEU A 61 4.60 -1.98 22.15
CA LEU A 61 3.74 -2.00 20.98
C LEU A 61 2.30 -1.57 21.23
N ALA A 62 1.73 -1.93 22.38
CA ALA A 62 0.33 -1.66 22.71
C ALA A 62 0.03 -0.17 22.94
N ASN A 63 1.01 0.61 23.41
CA ASN A 63 0.83 2.03 23.73
C ASN A 63 1.03 2.99 22.55
N ILE A 64 1.59 2.50 21.43
CA ILE A 64 1.89 3.32 20.25
C ILE A 64 0.77 3.21 19.20
N LEU A 65 -0.01 2.13 19.23
CA LEU A 65 -1.22 1.97 18.41
C LEU A 65 -2.35 2.94 18.76
N ASP A 66 -2.27 3.59 19.91
CA ASP A 66 -3.19 4.65 20.36
C ASP A 66 -2.87 6.03 19.73
N ARG A 67 -1.92 6.10 18.80
CA ARG A 67 -1.44 7.34 18.20
C ARG A 67 -1.74 7.44 16.71
N GLU A 68 -2.93 7.98 16.42
CA GLU A 68 -3.16 8.88 15.30
C GLU A 68 -3.00 8.33 13.86
N PHE A 69 -3.32 7.06 13.59
CA PHE A 69 -3.55 6.63 12.20
C PHE A 69 -5.02 6.59 11.82
N ASP A 70 -5.90 6.79 12.79
CA ASP A 70 -7.34 6.65 12.66
C ASP A 70 -8.02 7.99 12.89
N GLY A 71 -9.20 8.19 12.30
CA GLY A 71 -9.97 9.43 12.47
C GLY A 71 -9.71 10.52 11.43
N TYR A 72 -8.87 10.29 10.42
CA TYR A 72 -8.62 11.25 9.37
C TYR A 72 -9.70 11.26 8.30
N GLY A 73 -9.99 12.45 7.77
CA GLY A 73 -10.79 12.57 6.56
C GLY A 73 -10.07 11.96 5.33
N PRO A 74 -10.81 11.41 4.37
CA PRO A 74 -10.21 10.94 3.13
C PRO A 74 -9.38 12.02 2.45
N ARG A 75 -8.20 11.64 1.95
CA ARG A 75 -7.26 12.52 1.22
C ARG A 75 -6.57 13.61 2.05
N ALA A 76 -6.90 13.74 3.34
CA ALA A 76 -6.28 14.75 4.21
C ALA A 76 -4.84 14.38 4.62
N HIS A 77 -4.58 13.11 4.84
CA HIS A 77 -3.27 12.63 5.32
C HIS A 77 -2.71 11.61 4.34
N LEU A 78 -1.63 11.97 3.66
CA LEU A 78 -0.90 11.09 2.76
C LEU A 78 0.40 10.60 3.41
N ALA A 79 0.80 9.39 3.05
CA ALA A 79 2.10 8.86 3.43
C ALA A 79 2.82 8.28 2.20
N GLY A 80 4.10 8.54 2.07
CA GLY A 80 4.94 8.06 0.96
C GLY A 80 6.19 7.35 1.44
N ASP A 81 6.63 6.35 0.66
CA ASP A 81 7.89 5.65 0.86
C ASP A 81 8.41 5.12 -0.48
N LEU A 82 9.73 5.02 -0.59
CA LEU A 82 10.37 4.49 -1.79
C LEU A 82 10.66 3.01 -1.63
N THR A 83 10.14 2.21 -2.53
CA THR A 83 10.46 0.80 -2.60
C THR A 83 11.27 0.47 -3.85
N TYR A 84 12.27 -0.40 -3.73
CA TYR A 84 13.13 -0.79 -4.83
C TYR A 84 12.61 -2.03 -5.56
N VAL A 85 12.83 -2.06 -6.87
CA VAL A 85 12.40 -3.10 -7.80
C VAL A 85 13.56 -3.49 -8.72
N ARG A 86 13.70 -4.76 -9.04
CA ARG A 86 14.70 -5.22 -9.99
C ARG A 86 14.16 -5.18 -11.43
N VAL A 87 14.84 -4.47 -12.32
CA VAL A 87 14.45 -4.30 -13.73
C VAL A 87 15.67 -4.58 -14.61
N GLY A 88 15.62 -5.59 -15.45
CA GLY A 88 16.70 -5.91 -16.38
C GLY A 88 18.08 -6.11 -15.73
N GLY A 89 18.11 -6.48 -14.45
CA GLY A 89 19.38 -6.59 -13.71
C GLY A 89 19.78 -5.33 -12.93
N GLU A 90 19.18 -4.18 -13.17
CA GLU A 90 19.43 -2.89 -12.51
C GLU A 90 18.36 -2.61 -11.43
N TRP A 91 18.64 -1.62 -10.57
CA TRP A 91 17.67 -1.16 -9.58
C TRP A 91 16.82 -0.02 -10.15
N ALA A 92 15.51 -0.13 -9.93
CA ALA A 92 14.54 0.93 -10.12
C ALA A 92 13.75 1.13 -8.82
N TYR A 93 12.98 2.20 -8.73
CA TYR A 93 12.25 2.60 -7.54
C TYR A 93 10.79 2.84 -7.89
N ALA A 94 9.90 2.48 -6.98
CA ALA A 94 8.49 2.86 -7.03
C ALA A 94 8.15 3.69 -5.79
N CYS A 95 7.31 4.71 -5.98
CA CYS A 95 6.87 5.65 -4.97
C CYS A 95 5.34 5.62 -4.88
N PRO A 96 4.72 4.77 -4.08
CA PRO A 96 3.30 4.87 -3.78
C PRO A 96 3.05 5.98 -2.75
N LEU A 97 1.98 6.75 -2.96
CA LEU A 97 1.38 7.68 -2.00
C LEU A 97 0.10 7.04 -1.46
N ILE A 98 0.02 6.87 -0.17
CA ILE A 98 -1.06 6.14 0.51
C ILE A 98 -1.95 7.12 1.25
N ASP A 99 -3.25 7.05 1.00
CA ASP A 99 -4.25 7.73 1.83
C ASP A 99 -4.40 6.98 3.16
N LEU A 100 -4.06 7.64 4.26
CA LEU A 100 -4.10 7.03 5.59
C LEU A 100 -5.52 6.79 6.08
N ALA A 101 -6.53 7.48 5.56
CA ALA A 101 -7.93 7.30 5.95
C ALA A 101 -8.52 5.97 5.48
N ASN A 102 -8.17 5.53 4.27
CA ASN A 102 -8.77 4.35 3.64
C ASN A 102 -7.75 3.30 3.17
N ARG A 103 -6.45 3.54 3.39
CA ARG A 103 -5.34 2.65 2.98
C ARG A 103 -5.23 2.44 1.45
N GLY A 104 -5.88 3.29 0.66
CA GLY A 104 -5.79 3.29 -0.80
C GLY A 104 -4.48 3.88 -1.30
N ILE A 105 -4.11 3.54 -2.53
CA ILE A 105 -2.94 4.12 -3.21
C ILE A 105 -3.40 5.34 -3.99
N ALA A 106 -3.33 6.50 -3.37
CA ALA A 106 -3.82 7.76 -3.93
C ALA A 106 -3.04 8.24 -5.16
N GLY A 107 -1.73 7.95 -5.19
CA GLY A 107 -0.87 8.26 -6.31
C GLY A 107 0.34 7.33 -6.35
N HIS A 108 0.99 7.23 -7.49
CA HIS A 108 2.19 6.40 -7.62
C HIS A 108 3.06 6.82 -8.80
N SER A 109 4.32 6.44 -8.74
CA SER A 109 5.28 6.60 -9.83
C SER A 109 6.36 5.53 -9.76
N ALA A 110 7.08 5.35 -10.86
CA ALA A 110 8.25 4.48 -10.88
C ALA A 110 9.34 5.04 -11.80
N ASP A 111 10.60 4.93 -11.40
CA ASP A 111 11.75 5.35 -12.20
C ASP A 111 13.04 4.62 -11.77
N THR A 112 14.09 4.79 -12.56
CA THR A 112 15.44 4.26 -12.28
C THR A 112 16.18 5.07 -11.20
N GLY A 113 15.82 6.35 -11.01
CA GLY A 113 16.42 7.25 -10.04
C GLY A 113 15.59 7.38 -8.76
N ARG A 114 16.27 7.43 -7.60
CA ARG A 114 15.68 7.77 -6.30
C ARG A 114 15.77 9.28 -6.06
N THR A 115 15.01 10.04 -6.81
CA THR A 115 15.09 11.51 -6.88
C THR A 115 13.78 12.17 -6.43
N ALA A 116 13.85 13.50 -6.20
CA ALA A 116 12.64 14.30 -5.99
C ALA A 116 11.67 14.23 -7.18
N ASP A 117 12.19 14.08 -8.41
CA ASP A 117 11.35 13.96 -9.61
C ASP A 117 10.43 12.74 -9.55
N LEU A 118 10.92 11.62 -8.99
CA LEU A 118 10.10 10.42 -8.77
C LEU A 118 8.94 10.72 -7.81
N VAL A 119 9.19 11.43 -6.71
CA VAL A 119 8.15 11.80 -5.73
C VAL A 119 7.18 12.80 -6.34
N MET A 120 7.67 13.83 -7.05
CA MET A 120 6.84 14.82 -7.75
C MET A 120 5.95 14.15 -8.81
N ALA A 121 6.47 13.17 -9.55
CA ALA A 121 5.68 12.38 -10.49
C ALA A 121 4.55 11.60 -9.79
N ALA A 122 4.77 11.08 -8.59
CA ALA A 122 3.71 10.42 -7.82
C ALA A 122 2.62 11.42 -7.40
N PHE A 123 2.98 12.62 -6.97
CA PHE A 123 1.99 13.68 -6.69
C PHE A 123 1.19 14.09 -7.93
N ALA A 124 1.82 14.07 -9.10
CA ALA A 124 1.15 14.41 -10.36
C ALA A 124 0.10 13.38 -10.81
N THR A 125 0.09 12.18 -10.23
CA THR A 125 -0.93 11.12 -10.51
C THR A 125 -2.14 11.17 -9.58
N LEU A 126 -2.16 12.07 -8.58
CA LEU A 126 -3.33 12.25 -7.71
C LEU A 126 -4.54 12.71 -8.52
N ASP A 127 -5.71 12.10 -8.28
CA ASP A 127 -6.99 12.42 -8.93
C ASP A 127 -7.80 13.50 -8.20
N PHE A 128 -7.18 14.19 -7.23
CA PHE A 128 -7.76 15.24 -6.42
C PHE A 128 -6.76 16.39 -6.18
N PRO A 129 -7.25 17.60 -5.87
CA PRO A 129 -6.38 18.75 -5.66
C PRO A 129 -5.60 18.65 -4.37
N LEU A 130 -4.34 19.11 -4.37
CA LEU A 130 -3.46 19.13 -3.21
C LEU A 130 -3.95 20.05 -2.08
N THR A 131 -4.82 21.00 -2.37
CA THR A 131 -5.42 21.93 -1.38
C THR A 131 -6.22 21.24 -0.28
N GLY A 132 -6.58 19.96 -0.47
CA GLY A 132 -7.27 19.14 0.55
C GLY A 132 -6.31 18.30 1.39
N VAL A 133 -5.03 18.28 1.06
CA VAL A 133 -4.00 17.51 1.79
C VAL A 133 -3.46 18.38 2.93
N GLU A 134 -3.56 17.90 4.16
CA GLU A 134 -3.10 18.61 5.35
C GLU A 134 -1.71 18.16 5.81
N VAL A 135 -1.42 16.86 5.65
CA VAL A 135 -0.17 16.26 6.13
C VAL A 135 0.39 15.29 5.11
N PHE A 136 1.69 15.40 4.87
CA PHE A 136 2.46 14.41 4.12
C PHE A 136 3.51 13.74 5.02
N ARG A 137 3.35 12.43 5.26
CA ARG A 137 4.27 11.61 6.04
C ARG A 137 5.28 10.91 5.15
N THR A 138 6.57 10.99 5.51
CA THR A 138 7.65 10.34 4.76
C THR A 138 8.72 9.82 5.70
N ASP A 139 9.57 8.94 5.17
CA ASP A 139 10.86 8.69 5.80
C ASP A 139 11.80 9.91 5.60
N ARG A 140 12.98 9.84 6.20
CA ARG A 140 14.06 10.84 6.02
C ARG A 140 14.97 10.51 4.84
N GLY A 141 14.50 9.74 3.87
CA GLY A 141 15.27 9.36 2.70
C GLY A 141 15.51 10.55 1.76
N GLY A 142 16.67 10.62 1.12
CA GLY A 142 17.07 11.75 0.27
C GLY A 142 16.18 12.04 -0.95
N GLY A 143 15.24 11.11 -1.29
CA GLY A 143 14.20 11.37 -2.30
C GLY A 143 13.12 12.30 -1.79
N PHE A 144 12.83 12.25 -0.48
CA PHE A 144 11.84 13.09 0.18
C PHE A 144 12.46 14.32 0.85
N ASP A 145 13.67 14.21 1.42
CA ASP A 145 14.40 15.32 2.01
C ASP A 145 15.07 16.16 0.91
N ASN A 146 14.27 17.03 0.30
CA ASN A 146 14.67 17.79 -0.88
C ASN A 146 13.90 19.10 -0.96
N ALA A 147 14.61 20.21 -1.29
CA ALA A 147 14.04 21.56 -1.37
C ALA A 147 12.84 21.68 -2.33
N ARG A 148 12.80 20.89 -3.42
CA ARG A 148 11.66 20.91 -4.36
C ARG A 148 10.40 20.30 -3.76
N ILE A 149 10.55 19.28 -2.90
CA ILE A 149 9.42 18.70 -2.16
C ILE A 149 8.97 19.70 -1.11
N ASP A 150 9.90 20.34 -0.40
CA ASP A 150 9.56 21.36 0.61
C ASP A 150 8.81 22.53 -0.05
N GLU A 151 9.27 23.01 -1.21
CA GLU A 151 8.58 24.04 -1.98
C GLU A 151 7.14 23.63 -2.39
N LEU A 152 6.96 22.39 -2.86
CA LEU A 152 5.60 21.87 -3.16
C LEU A 152 4.71 21.90 -1.93
N LEU A 153 5.21 21.39 -0.80
CA LEU A 153 4.45 21.33 0.44
C LEU A 153 4.10 22.71 0.97
N ASP A 154 5.04 23.66 0.91
CA ASP A 154 4.85 25.05 1.33
C ASP A 154 3.80 25.78 0.46
N VAL A 155 3.84 25.58 -0.86
CA VAL A 155 2.86 26.20 -1.80
C VAL A 155 1.42 25.78 -1.48
N PHE A 156 1.21 24.54 -1.03
CA PHE A 156 -0.12 24.02 -0.71
C PHE A 156 -0.43 23.97 0.78
N ASP A 157 0.42 24.56 1.64
CA ASP A 157 0.28 24.57 3.12
C ASP A 157 0.18 23.16 3.70
N ILE A 158 0.92 22.19 3.13
CA ILE A 158 0.95 20.80 3.56
C ILE A 158 2.04 20.62 4.62
N ARG A 159 1.66 20.23 5.82
CA ARG A 159 2.63 19.96 6.89
C ARG A 159 3.42 18.68 6.60
N ARG A 160 4.74 18.80 6.62
CA ARG A 160 5.61 17.62 6.56
C ARG A 160 5.69 16.94 7.92
N SER A 161 5.43 15.65 7.96
CA SER A 161 5.60 14.82 9.16
C SER A 161 6.67 13.75 8.88
N PRO A 162 7.97 14.06 9.15
CA PRO A 162 9.00 13.05 9.01
C PRO A 162 8.81 11.98 10.08
N SER A 163 8.93 10.70 9.72
CA SER A 163 8.93 9.61 10.69
C SER A 163 10.05 9.82 11.72
N GLY A 164 9.75 9.62 13.00
CA GLY A 164 10.71 9.73 14.09
C GLY A 164 11.91 8.81 13.86
N LYS A 165 13.13 9.28 14.17
CA LYS A 165 14.34 8.48 14.03
C LYS A 165 14.24 7.26 14.95
N GLY A 166 13.97 6.07 14.36
CA GLY A 166 13.86 4.81 15.09
C GLY A 166 12.44 4.46 15.56
N ASP A 167 11.41 5.17 15.09
CA ASP A 167 10.03 4.75 15.30
C ASP A 167 9.51 3.92 14.10
N PRO A 168 9.54 2.58 14.20
CA PRO A 168 9.10 1.69 13.12
C PRO A 168 7.59 1.74 12.90
N TYR A 169 6.82 2.42 13.76
CA TYR A 169 5.36 2.47 13.69
C TYR A 169 4.85 3.63 12.87
N ASP A 170 5.60 4.72 12.79
CA ASP A 170 5.23 5.90 12.00
C ASP A 170 5.11 5.58 10.49
N ASN A 171 5.71 4.47 10.02
CA ASN A 171 5.70 4.06 8.63
C ASN A 171 5.01 2.69 8.38
N ALA A 172 4.42 2.07 9.41
CA ALA A 172 3.88 0.70 9.33
C ALA A 172 2.81 0.53 8.24
N VAL A 173 1.99 1.54 7.99
CA VAL A 173 0.97 1.51 6.93
C VAL A 173 1.62 1.45 5.56
N VAL A 174 2.59 2.33 5.30
CA VAL A 174 3.29 2.39 4.00
C VAL A 174 4.16 1.15 3.80
N GLU A 175 4.86 0.68 4.82
CA GLU A 175 5.62 -0.57 4.78
C GLU A 175 4.71 -1.78 4.49
N SER A 176 3.53 -1.82 5.10
CA SER A 176 2.53 -2.85 4.83
C SER A 176 2.07 -2.81 3.38
N THR A 177 1.80 -1.62 2.85
CA THR A 177 1.39 -1.41 1.45
C THR A 177 2.52 -1.78 0.49
N ASN A 178 3.76 -1.36 0.75
CA ASN A 178 4.93 -1.75 -0.04
C ASN A 178 5.14 -3.26 -0.05
N ARG A 179 4.92 -3.93 1.09
CA ARG A 179 4.96 -5.39 1.18
C ARG A 179 3.89 -6.06 0.34
N LEU A 180 2.69 -5.47 0.29
CA LEU A 180 1.60 -5.93 -0.57
C LEU A 180 1.94 -5.76 -2.03
N LEU A 181 2.35 -4.55 -2.44
CA LEU A 181 2.77 -4.22 -3.79
C LEU A 181 3.86 -5.20 -4.28
N LYS A 182 4.88 -5.44 -3.45
CA LYS A 182 5.94 -6.40 -3.77
C LYS A 182 5.40 -7.82 -3.97
N LYS A 183 4.53 -8.31 -3.09
CA LYS A 183 4.04 -9.70 -3.15
C LYS A 183 2.96 -9.93 -4.19
N GLU A 184 2.10 -8.94 -4.40
CA GLU A 184 0.93 -9.07 -5.26
C GLU A 184 1.19 -8.63 -6.69
N LEU A 185 2.20 -7.78 -6.93
CA LEU A 185 2.60 -7.29 -8.24
C LEU A 185 4.08 -7.61 -8.55
N ILE A 186 5.03 -6.96 -7.84
CA ILE A 186 6.44 -6.92 -8.25
C ILE A 186 7.06 -8.32 -8.37
N TYR A 187 6.91 -9.19 -7.35
CA TYR A 187 7.51 -10.54 -7.35
C TYR A 187 6.80 -11.54 -8.26
N ARG A 188 5.70 -11.14 -8.88
CA ARG A 188 4.95 -11.99 -9.82
C ARG A 188 5.30 -11.67 -11.27
N ASN A 189 5.88 -10.51 -11.52
CA ASN A 189 6.26 -10.03 -12.83
C ASN A 189 7.78 -10.02 -12.97
N HIS A 190 8.24 -10.12 -14.20
CA HIS A 190 9.63 -9.96 -14.55
C HIS A 190 9.78 -8.73 -15.42
N TYR A 191 10.32 -7.66 -14.84
CA TYR A 191 10.50 -6.38 -15.51
C TYR A 191 11.80 -6.39 -16.31
N THR A 192 11.70 -6.15 -17.61
CA THR A 192 12.85 -6.06 -18.52
C THR A 192 13.20 -4.63 -18.88
N SER A 193 12.24 -3.69 -18.70
CA SER A 193 12.47 -2.27 -18.93
C SER A 193 11.77 -1.40 -17.86
N PRO A 194 12.26 -0.16 -17.64
CA PRO A 194 11.63 0.79 -16.75
C PRO A 194 10.20 1.19 -17.17
N GLU A 195 9.92 1.20 -18.48
CA GLU A 195 8.60 1.54 -19.03
C GLU A 195 7.54 0.52 -18.59
N GLN A 196 7.89 -0.77 -18.55
CA GLN A 196 6.99 -1.80 -18.02
C GLN A 196 6.68 -1.56 -16.54
N LEU A 197 7.70 -1.18 -15.74
CA LEU A 197 7.50 -0.87 -14.34
C LEU A 197 6.63 0.38 -14.13
N ARG A 198 6.67 1.34 -15.06
CA ARG A 198 5.82 2.55 -14.98
C ARG A 198 4.36 2.27 -15.28
N SER A 199 4.05 1.38 -16.21
CA SER A 199 2.68 1.09 -16.66
C SER A 199 1.96 0.03 -15.83
N ASP A 200 2.66 -1.00 -15.35
CA ASP A 200 2.06 -2.12 -14.62
C ASP A 200 1.34 -1.73 -13.32
N PRO A 201 1.83 -0.74 -12.53
CA PRO A 201 1.15 -0.33 -11.30
C PRO A 201 -0.26 0.24 -11.50
N ASP A 202 -0.57 0.85 -12.65
CA ASP A 202 -1.88 1.47 -12.92
C ASP A 202 -3.03 0.46 -12.72
N ASP A 203 -2.93 -0.70 -13.38
CA ASP A 203 -3.92 -1.77 -13.26
C ASP A 203 -4.01 -2.33 -11.84
N TYR A 204 -2.85 -2.48 -11.19
CA TYR A 204 -2.79 -2.97 -9.81
C TYR A 204 -3.42 -1.97 -8.82
N VAL A 205 -3.10 -0.70 -8.93
CA VAL A 205 -3.65 0.38 -8.10
C VAL A 205 -5.15 0.44 -8.28
N TRP A 206 -5.63 0.47 -9.52
CA TRP A 206 -7.06 0.45 -9.80
C TRP A 206 -7.74 -0.77 -9.15
N TRP A 207 -7.19 -1.97 -9.30
CA TRP A 207 -7.74 -3.18 -8.69
C TRP A 207 -7.66 -3.14 -7.16
N SER A 208 -6.55 -2.67 -6.59
CA SER A 208 -6.35 -2.55 -5.14
C SER A 208 -7.39 -1.63 -4.52
N ASP A 209 -7.67 -0.50 -5.15
CA ASP A 209 -8.53 0.52 -4.58
C ASP A 209 -10.01 0.24 -4.83
N ASN A 210 -10.36 -0.42 -5.95
CA ASN A 210 -11.75 -0.66 -6.32
C ASN A 210 -12.26 -2.06 -5.95
N GLN A 211 -11.41 -3.07 -5.87
CA GLN A 211 -11.87 -4.47 -5.77
C GLN A 211 -11.20 -5.28 -4.66
N ARG A 212 -9.96 -4.92 -4.30
CA ARG A 212 -9.21 -5.67 -3.30
C ARG A 212 -9.81 -5.47 -1.91
N LEU A 213 -10.16 -6.59 -1.26
CA LEU A 213 -10.66 -6.53 0.11
C LEU A 213 -9.51 -6.38 1.12
N HIS A 214 -9.63 -5.39 2.00
CA HIS A 214 -8.67 -5.14 3.08
C HIS A 214 -9.27 -5.58 4.43
N SER A 215 -8.54 -6.39 5.17
CA SER A 215 -9.00 -6.85 6.50
C SER A 215 -9.14 -5.70 7.49
N THR A 216 -8.26 -4.70 7.42
CA THR A 216 -8.32 -3.47 8.23
C THR A 216 -9.55 -2.61 7.93
N LEU A 217 -10.09 -2.71 6.71
CA LEU A 217 -11.31 -2.03 6.28
C LEU A 217 -12.55 -2.92 6.41
N ALA A 218 -12.57 -3.86 7.36
CA ALA A 218 -13.64 -4.84 7.53
C ALA A 218 -14.00 -5.56 6.22
N TYR A 219 -12.98 -5.96 5.46
CA TYR A 219 -13.11 -6.61 4.15
C TYR A 219 -13.84 -5.79 3.09
N ARG A 220 -13.64 -4.47 3.09
CA ARG A 220 -14.03 -3.56 2.00
C ARG A 220 -12.84 -3.20 1.15
N SER A 221 -13.08 -2.72 -0.06
CA SER A 221 -12.06 -1.98 -0.81
C SER A 221 -11.92 -0.56 -0.25
N PRO A 222 -10.79 0.14 -0.48
CA PRO A 222 -10.62 1.54 -0.12
C PRO A 222 -11.77 2.43 -0.61
N LYS A 223 -12.19 2.24 -1.85
CA LYS A 223 -13.30 2.97 -2.47
C LYS A 223 -14.63 2.70 -1.75
N GLU A 224 -14.99 1.42 -1.56
CA GLU A 224 -16.21 1.06 -0.83
C GLU A 224 -16.22 1.63 0.59
N PHE A 225 -15.07 1.65 1.25
CA PHE A 225 -14.93 2.18 2.61
C PHE A 225 -15.22 3.68 2.64
N THR A 226 -14.64 4.43 1.70
CA THR A 226 -14.86 5.87 1.58
C THR A 226 -16.30 6.22 1.18
N GLU A 227 -16.87 5.51 0.19
CA GLU A 227 -18.25 5.72 -0.29
C GLU A 227 -19.30 5.46 0.81
N GLN A 228 -19.00 4.57 1.76
CA GLN A 228 -19.86 4.31 2.91
C GLN A 228 -19.66 5.31 4.06
N GLY A 229 -18.79 6.30 3.92
CA GLY A 229 -18.49 7.29 4.95
C GLY A 229 -17.89 6.69 6.22
N LEU A 230 -17.19 5.56 6.10
CA LEU A 230 -16.57 4.87 7.23
C LEU A 230 -15.24 5.54 7.59
N VAL A 231 -14.90 5.47 8.88
CA VAL A 231 -13.65 5.96 9.44
C VAL A 231 -12.96 4.81 10.18
N LEU A 232 -11.63 4.77 10.11
CA LEU A 232 -10.80 3.82 10.86
C LEU A 232 -10.71 4.19 12.32
#